data_d527be0cbd0845568412ba4c2d15c6d4
#
_entry.id   d527be0cbd0845568412ba4c2d15c6d4
#
_cell.length_a   1.000
_cell.length_b   1.000
_cell.length_c   1.000
_cell.angle_alpha   90.00
_cell.angle_beta   90.00
_cell.angle_gamma   90.00
#
_symmetry.space_group_name_H-M   'P 1'
#
loop_
_entity.id
_entity.type
_entity.pdbx_description
1 polymer ?
#
loop_
_entity_poly.entity_id
_entity_poly.type
_entity_poly.pdbx_seq_one_letter_code
_entity_poly.pdbx_strand_id
1 'polypeptide(L)'
;MPTGTSAEFDVVLLDTSAAVALLVEDHEAHAVTLEGAQGRLLGLAGHAWFETYSVLTRLPGAQRRSPADALRLLVHNFPASAFLGEAQSADLGAEIARIGFSGGAVYDALVGAAARQHARRLVTLDARAQPVYKGLGVDVEVIATPR
;
A
#
# COMPACT_ATOMS: atom_id res chain seq x y z
N MET A 1 -34.70 18.89 -7.91
CA MET A 1 -33.37 18.69 -8.51
C MET A 1 -32.73 17.49 -7.87
N PRO A 2 -32.51 16.42 -8.60
CA PRO A 2 -31.71 15.33 -8.04
C PRO A 2 -30.31 15.88 -7.82
N THR A 3 -29.92 15.99 -6.58
CA THR A 3 -28.52 16.13 -6.25
C THR A 3 -27.85 14.87 -6.76
N GLY A 4 -27.11 15.00 -7.88
CA GLY A 4 -26.26 13.90 -8.33
C GLY A 4 -25.37 13.50 -7.18
N THR A 5 -25.61 12.34 -6.63
CA THR A 5 -24.62 11.67 -5.80
C THR A 5 -23.39 11.53 -6.69
N SER A 6 -22.38 12.37 -6.45
CA SER A 6 -21.05 12.10 -6.98
C SER A 6 -20.74 10.67 -6.55
N ALA A 7 -20.55 9.78 -7.53
CA ALA A 7 -20.12 8.42 -7.23
C ALA A 7 -18.85 8.54 -6.38
N GLU A 8 -18.97 8.25 -5.09
CA GLU A 8 -17.80 8.16 -4.23
C GLU A 8 -17.00 6.96 -4.73
N PHE A 9 -15.82 7.23 -5.29
CA PHE A 9 -14.90 6.17 -5.62
C PHE A 9 -14.50 5.48 -4.33
N ASP A 10 -14.52 4.15 -4.35
CA ASP A 10 -13.95 3.36 -3.26
C ASP A 10 -12.42 3.56 -3.31
N VAL A 11 -11.91 4.38 -2.39
CA VAL A 11 -10.48 4.69 -2.29
C VAL A 11 -9.83 3.68 -1.36
N VAL A 12 -8.85 2.97 -1.87
CA VAL A 12 -8.04 2.03 -1.07
C VAL A 12 -6.55 2.33 -1.21
N LEU A 13 -5.80 2.04 -0.16
CA LEU A 13 -4.35 2.12 -0.19
C LEU A 13 -3.77 0.72 -0.29
N LEU A 14 -2.67 0.60 -1.00
CA LEU A 14 -1.94 -0.65 -1.16
C LEU A 14 -0.64 -0.59 -0.35
N ASP A 15 -0.26 -1.73 0.22
CA ASP A 15 1.10 -1.91 0.69
C ASP A 15 2.02 -2.33 -0.47
N THR A 16 3.29 -2.50 -0.19
CA THR A 16 4.29 -2.85 -1.21
C THR A 16 3.96 -4.17 -1.90
N SER A 17 3.50 -5.18 -1.17
CA SER A 17 3.19 -6.49 -1.72
C SER A 17 2.10 -6.41 -2.80
N ALA A 18 1.04 -5.68 -2.52
CA ALA A 18 -0.07 -5.51 -3.45
C ALA A 18 0.32 -4.60 -4.63
N ALA A 19 1.08 -3.54 -4.38
CA ALA A 19 1.52 -2.62 -5.42
C ALA A 19 2.44 -3.30 -6.44
N VAL A 20 3.40 -4.08 -5.98
CA VAL A 20 4.32 -4.82 -6.85
C VAL A 20 3.56 -5.85 -7.69
N ALA A 21 2.66 -6.60 -7.09
CA ALA A 21 1.85 -7.57 -7.82
C ALA A 21 0.98 -6.91 -8.90
N LEU A 22 0.48 -5.70 -8.63
CA LEU A 22 -0.32 -4.95 -9.58
C LEU A 22 0.50 -4.46 -10.78
N LEU A 23 1.74 -4.03 -10.54
CA LEU A 23 2.57 -3.38 -11.55
C LEU A 23 3.45 -4.35 -12.35
N VAL A 24 3.74 -5.52 -11.79
CA VAL A 24 4.63 -6.52 -12.42
C VAL A 24 3.79 -7.63 -13.04
N GLU A 25 3.66 -7.61 -14.37
CA GLU A 25 2.78 -8.53 -15.10
C GLU A 25 3.12 -10.01 -14.87
N ASP A 26 4.40 -10.33 -14.69
CA ASP A 26 4.86 -11.71 -14.47
C ASP A 26 4.71 -12.17 -13.02
N HIS A 27 4.24 -11.30 -12.13
CA HIS A 27 4.01 -11.69 -10.74
C HIS A 27 2.87 -12.72 -10.67
N GLU A 28 3.06 -13.77 -9.87
CA GLU A 28 2.08 -14.86 -9.75
C GLU A 28 0.69 -14.39 -9.29
N ALA A 29 0.64 -13.31 -8.50
CA ALA A 29 -0.60 -12.73 -8.01
C ALA A 29 -1.10 -11.54 -8.85
N HIS A 30 -0.49 -11.27 -10.01
CA HIS A 30 -0.85 -10.10 -10.83
C HIS A 30 -2.34 -10.09 -11.21
N ALA A 31 -2.83 -11.19 -11.76
CA ALA A 31 -4.22 -11.26 -12.24
C ALA A 31 -5.24 -11.06 -11.13
N VAL A 32 -5.06 -11.71 -9.98
CA VAL A 32 -5.99 -11.60 -8.85
C VAL A 32 -5.92 -10.20 -8.21
N THR A 33 -4.75 -9.59 -8.18
CA THR A 33 -4.58 -8.22 -7.66
C THR A 33 -5.22 -7.20 -8.60
N LEU A 34 -5.02 -7.35 -9.89
CA LEU A 34 -5.63 -6.48 -10.90
C LEU A 34 -7.17 -6.55 -10.83
N GLU A 35 -7.72 -7.75 -10.70
CA GLU A 35 -9.16 -7.95 -10.54
C GLU A 35 -9.69 -7.25 -9.28
N GLY A 36 -9.00 -7.41 -8.16
CA GLY A 36 -9.37 -6.76 -6.90
C GLY A 36 -9.25 -5.23 -6.94
N ALA A 37 -8.42 -4.69 -7.80
CA ALA A 37 -8.23 -3.24 -7.94
C ALA A 37 -9.24 -2.56 -8.87
N GLN A 38 -9.96 -3.32 -9.66
CA GLN A 38 -10.89 -2.76 -10.65
C GLN A 38 -12.01 -1.96 -9.99
N GLY A 39 -12.31 -0.78 -10.56
CA GLY A 39 -13.36 0.10 -10.08
C GLY A 39 -13.00 0.89 -8.82
N ARG A 40 -11.78 0.79 -8.36
CA ARG A 40 -11.28 1.49 -7.18
C ARG A 40 -10.28 2.57 -7.53
N LEU A 41 -10.27 3.63 -6.74
CA LEU A 41 -9.20 4.64 -6.80
C LEU A 41 -8.07 4.21 -5.87
N LEU A 42 -6.88 4.07 -6.42
CA LEU A 42 -5.76 3.47 -5.72
C LEU A 42 -4.76 4.50 -5.23
N GLY A 43 -4.16 4.23 -4.08
CA GLY A 43 -3.02 4.96 -3.56
C GLY A 43 -2.03 4.00 -2.89
N LEU A 44 -0.84 4.49 -2.63
CA LEU A 44 0.15 3.80 -1.81
C LEU A 44 0.14 4.35 -0.39
N ALA A 45 0.27 3.47 0.58
CA ALA A 45 0.27 3.82 1.99
C ALA A 45 1.67 4.24 2.43
N GLY A 46 1.93 5.54 2.47
CA GLY A 46 3.14 6.12 3.03
C GLY A 46 4.44 5.51 2.56
N HIS A 47 5.15 4.85 3.46
CA HIS A 47 6.44 4.22 3.18
C HIS A 47 6.41 3.19 2.03
N ALA A 48 5.26 2.58 1.77
CA ALA A 48 5.09 1.64 0.66
C ALA A 48 5.36 2.30 -0.71
N TRP A 49 5.20 3.61 -0.83
CA TRP A 49 5.53 4.35 -2.04
C TRP A 49 7.03 4.20 -2.37
N PHE A 50 7.87 4.42 -1.38
CA PHE A 50 9.32 4.35 -1.54
C PHE A 50 9.83 2.93 -1.70
N GLU A 51 9.26 1.99 -0.97
CA GLU A 51 9.60 0.58 -1.13
C GLU A 51 9.23 0.06 -2.52
N THR A 52 8.07 0.43 -3.03
CA THR A 52 7.63 0.04 -4.38
C THR A 52 8.57 0.62 -5.44
N TYR A 53 8.94 1.89 -5.31
CA TYR A 53 9.94 2.52 -6.17
C TYR A 53 11.26 1.75 -6.13
N SER A 54 11.73 1.42 -4.94
CA SER A 54 12.96 0.64 -4.76
C SER A 54 12.90 -0.72 -5.47
N VAL A 55 11.79 -1.44 -5.31
CA VAL A 55 11.61 -2.75 -5.98
C VAL A 55 11.61 -2.60 -7.49
N LEU A 56 10.86 -1.65 -8.05
CA LEU A 56 10.76 -1.45 -9.51
C LEU A 56 12.12 -1.15 -10.14
N THR A 57 12.94 -0.36 -9.46
CA THR A 57 14.25 0.08 -9.98
C THR A 57 15.34 -0.96 -9.83
N ARG A 58 15.09 -2.06 -9.13
CA ARG A 58 16.04 -3.18 -8.93
C ARG A 58 15.53 -4.53 -9.42
N LEU A 59 14.42 -4.56 -10.17
CA LEU A 59 13.95 -5.81 -10.77
C LEU A 59 15.02 -6.38 -11.72
N PRO A 60 15.10 -7.72 -11.85
CA PRO A 60 16.07 -8.34 -12.72
C PRO A 60 15.71 -8.16 -14.21
N GLY A 61 16.74 -8.05 -15.04
CA GLY A 61 16.61 -8.10 -16.50
C GLY A 61 15.75 -7.00 -17.10
N ALA A 62 14.94 -7.36 -18.07
CA ALA A 62 14.11 -6.43 -18.84
C ALA A 62 12.95 -5.83 -18.05
N GLN A 63 12.62 -6.38 -16.89
CA GLN A 63 11.55 -5.87 -16.03
C GLN A 63 11.98 -4.65 -15.22
N ARG A 64 13.28 -4.42 -15.09
CA ARG A 64 13.80 -3.28 -14.34
C ARG A 64 13.34 -1.96 -14.95
N ARG A 65 12.76 -1.12 -14.12
CA ARG A 65 12.31 0.22 -14.53
C ARG A 65 13.42 1.23 -14.29
N SER A 66 13.53 2.20 -15.20
CA SER A 66 14.34 3.39 -14.94
C SER A 66 13.70 4.21 -13.82
N PRO A 67 14.46 5.07 -13.13
CA PRO A 67 13.88 5.99 -12.15
C PRO A 67 12.71 6.82 -12.69
N ALA A 68 12.82 7.33 -13.91
CA ALA A 68 11.76 8.12 -14.53
C ALA A 68 10.51 7.29 -14.79
N ASP A 69 10.66 6.05 -15.26
CA ASP A 69 9.52 5.16 -15.52
C ASP A 69 8.86 4.70 -14.23
N ALA A 70 9.65 4.38 -13.20
CA ALA A 70 9.12 4.03 -11.89
C ALA A 70 8.26 5.17 -11.32
N LEU A 71 8.75 6.41 -11.38
CA LEU A 71 8.00 7.57 -10.93
C LEU A 71 6.67 7.72 -11.69
N ARG A 72 6.69 7.60 -13.03
CA ARG A 72 5.48 7.69 -13.84
C ARG A 72 4.46 6.62 -13.49
N LEU A 73 4.90 5.37 -13.29
CA LEU A 73 4.03 4.27 -12.90
C LEU A 73 3.36 4.54 -11.56
N LEU A 74 4.12 5.01 -10.57
CA LEU A 74 3.57 5.26 -9.24
C LEU A 74 2.58 6.42 -9.24
N VAL A 75 2.91 7.51 -9.91
CA VAL A 75 2.03 8.69 -9.98
C VAL A 75 0.75 8.37 -10.76
N HIS A 76 0.87 7.66 -11.88
CA HIS A 76 -0.27 7.35 -12.74
C HIS A 76 -1.23 6.32 -12.09
N ASN A 77 -0.68 5.26 -11.52
CA ASN A 77 -1.51 4.16 -10.99
C ASN A 77 -2.03 4.43 -9.57
N PHE A 78 -1.34 5.26 -8.80
CA PHE A 78 -1.66 5.49 -7.39
C PHE A 78 -1.88 6.97 -7.08
N PRO A 79 -2.87 7.61 -7.72
CA PRO A 79 -3.11 9.04 -7.52
C PRO A 79 -3.60 9.39 -6.12
N ALA A 80 -4.16 8.43 -5.39
CA ALA A 80 -4.68 8.63 -4.04
C ALA A 80 -3.65 8.30 -2.94
N SER A 81 -2.37 8.23 -3.26
CA SER A 81 -1.32 7.96 -2.28
C SER A 81 -1.37 8.92 -1.10
N ALA A 82 -1.22 8.40 0.09
CA ALA A 82 -1.36 9.14 1.33
C ALA A 82 -0.19 8.84 2.27
N PHE A 83 0.32 9.88 2.90
CA PHE A 83 1.54 9.80 3.71
C PHE A 83 1.26 10.14 5.16
N LEU A 84 2.09 9.59 6.03
CA LEU A 84 2.03 9.89 7.46
C LEU A 84 2.47 11.34 7.70
N GLY A 85 1.69 12.07 8.49
CA GLY A 85 2.04 13.43 8.88
C GLY A 85 3.14 13.46 9.92
N GLU A 86 3.74 14.64 10.14
CA GLU A 86 4.84 14.82 11.09
C GLU A 86 4.43 14.43 12.51
N ALA A 87 3.32 14.97 13.00
CA ALA A 87 2.83 14.69 14.35
C ALA A 87 2.52 13.19 14.53
N GLN A 88 1.87 12.58 13.56
CA GLN A 88 1.54 11.16 13.59
C GLN A 88 2.79 10.28 13.54
N SER A 89 3.83 10.70 12.82
CA SER A 89 5.11 9.98 12.81
C SER A 89 5.77 9.99 14.17
N ALA A 90 5.75 11.12 14.86
CA ALA A 90 6.31 11.24 16.22
C ALA A 90 5.54 10.35 17.21
N ASP A 91 4.22 10.38 17.17
CA ASP A 91 3.36 9.57 18.03
C ASP A 91 3.53 8.07 17.74
N LEU A 92 3.72 7.70 16.48
CA LEU A 92 3.93 6.32 16.06
C LEU A 92 5.19 5.72 16.68
N GLY A 93 6.24 6.48 16.81
CA GLY A 93 7.48 6.01 17.44
C GLY A 93 7.23 5.49 18.86
N ALA A 94 6.49 6.25 19.67
CA ALA A 94 6.12 5.84 21.03
C ALA A 94 5.19 4.60 21.01
N GLU A 95 4.26 4.55 20.09
CA GLU A 95 3.33 3.42 19.97
C GLU A 95 4.05 2.12 19.59
N ILE A 96 4.96 2.19 18.61
CA ILE A 96 5.80 1.06 18.18
C ILE A 96 6.58 0.50 19.37
N ALA A 97 7.21 1.37 20.15
CA ALA A 97 7.98 0.96 21.33
C ALA A 97 7.09 0.33 22.40
N ARG A 98 5.91 0.89 22.63
CA ARG A 98 4.95 0.38 23.62
C ARG A 98 4.40 -1.00 23.24
N ILE A 99 4.08 -1.20 21.96
CA ILE A 99 3.56 -2.49 21.45
C ILE A 99 4.70 -3.52 21.39
N GLY A 100 5.94 -3.08 21.14
CA GLY A 100 7.10 -3.94 21.06
C GLY A 100 7.44 -4.38 19.64
N PHE A 101 7.00 -3.65 18.61
CA PHE A 101 7.43 -3.92 17.24
C PHE A 101 8.92 -3.62 17.08
N SER A 102 9.61 -4.49 16.35
CA SER A 102 11.04 -4.34 16.07
C SER A 102 11.39 -4.85 14.68
N GLY A 103 12.57 -4.47 14.19
CA GLY A 103 13.07 -4.94 12.89
C GLY A 103 12.13 -4.56 11.75
N GLY A 104 11.86 -5.51 10.87
CA GLY A 104 11.02 -5.32 9.68
C GLY A 104 9.58 -4.90 9.99
N ALA A 105 9.07 -5.27 11.16
CA ALA A 105 7.71 -4.88 11.58
C ALA A 105 7.55 -3.35 11.70
N VAL A 106 8.63 -2.61 11.91
CA VAL A 106 8.60 -1.14 11.96
C VAL A 106 8.18 -0.55 10.62
N TYR A 107 8.63 -1.12 9.52
CA TYR A 107 8.27 -0.65 8.19
C TYR A 107 6.80 -0.96 7.86
N ASP A 108 6.31 -2.13 8.27
CA ASP A 108 4.89 -2.45 8.16
C ASP A 108 4.03 -1.49 9.01
N ALA A 109 4.53 -1.11 10.18
CA ALA A 109 3.86 -0.13 11.03
C ALA A 109 3.77 1.25 10.36
N LEU A 110 4.82 1.69 9.65
CA LEU A 110 4.78 2.94 8.89
C LEU A 110 3.69 2.91 7.82
N VAL A 111 3.58 1.80 7.10
CA VAL A 111 2.57 1.60 6.07
C VAL A 111 1.16 1.58 6.69
N GLY A 112 0.96 0.77 7.71
CA GLY A 112 -0.33 0.65 8.38
C GLY A 112 -0.80 1.95 9.02
N ALA A 113 0.10 2.68 9.64
CA ALA A 113 -0.23 3.96 10.29
C ALA A 113 -0.65 5.04 9.29
N ALA A 114 -0.06 5.07 8.10
CA ALA A 114 -0.49 5.99 7.04
C ALA A 114 -1.93 5.68 6.60
N ALA A 115 -2.27 4.42 6.41
CA ALA A 115 -3.64 4.02 6.08
C ALA A 115 -4.62 4.40 7.19
N ARG A 116 -4.25 4.15 8.43
CA ARG A 116 -5.06 4.50 9.61
C ARG A 116 -5.30 5.99 9.73
N GLN A 117 -4.26 6.81 9.56
CA GLN A 117 -4.39 8.28 9.66
C GLN A 117 -5.40 8.82 8.65
N HIS A 118 -5.41 8.29 7.44
CA HIS A 118 -6.29 8.72 6.38
C HIS A 118 -7.63 7.98 6.33
N ALA A 119 -7.88 7.11 7.31
CA ALA A 119 -9.11 6.30 7.40
C ALA A 119 -9.39 5.51 6.11
N ARG A 120 -8.33 4.93 5.53
CA ARG A 120 -8.41 4.15 4.30
C ARG A 120 -8.17 2.67 4.58
N ARG A 121 -8.89 1.81 3.85
CA ARG A 121 -8.62 0.39 3.86
C ARG A 121 -7.28 0.11 3.21
N LEU A 122 -6.50 -0.78 3.82
CA LEU A 122 -5.20 -1.20 3.32
C LEU A 122 -5.31 -2.57 2.67
N VAL A 123 -4.94 -2.66 1.41
CA VAL A 123 -4.94 -3.91 0.64
C VAL A 123 -3.54 -4.51 0.68
N THR A 124 -3.44 -5.78 1.03
CA THR A 124 -2.17 -6.51 1.17
C THR A 124 -2.27 -7.93 0.59
N LEU A 125 -1.15 -8.44 0.13
CA LEU A 125 -0.93 -9.86 -0.17
C LEU A 125 -0.12 -10.56 0.91
N ASP A 126 0.44 -9.81 1.86
CA ASP A 126 1.38 -10.33 2.85
C ASP A 126 0.67 -10.70 4.16
N ALA A 127 0.42 -12.00 4.32
CA ALA A 127 -0.18 -12.52 5.54
C ALA A 127 0.69 -12.24 6.79
N ARG A 128 2.01 -12.13 6.64
CA ARG A 128 2.93 -11.90 7.77
C ARG A 128 2.84 -10.47 8.31
N ALA A 129 2.41 -9.51 7.49
CA ALA A 129 2.23 -8.12 7.92
C ALA A 129 0.91 -7.91 8.69
N GLN A 130 -0.05 -8.80 8.57
CA GLN A 130 -1.37 -8.64 9.17
C GLN A 130 -1.35 -8.41 10.69
N PRO A 131 -0.55 -9.13 11.50
CA PRO A 131 -0.52 -8.87 12.94
C PRO A 131 -0.11 -7.43 13.28
N VAL A 132 0.80 -6.85 12.51
CA VAL A 132 1.22 -5.45 12.68
C VAL A 132 0.06 -4.52 12.35
N TYR A 133 -0.57 -4.70 11.20
CA TYR A 133 -1.71 -3.88 10.78
C TYR A 133 -2.87 -3.96 11.77
N LYS A 134 -3.20 -5.16 12.21
CA LYS A 134 -4.26 -5.38 13.22
C LYS A 134 -3.91 -4.75 14.55
N GLY A 135 -2.66 -4.87 14.98
CA GLY A 135 -2.17 -4.28 16.22
C GLY A 135 -2.28 -2.75 16.25
N LEU A 136 -2.26 -2.12 15.07
CA LEU A 136 -2.46 -0.67 14.91
C LEU A 136 -3.92 -0.27 14.66
N GLY A 137 -4.83 -1.22 14.57
CA GLY A 137 -6.24 -0.94 14.30
C GLY A 137 -6.54 -0.54 12.86
N VAL A 138 -5.73 -1.02 11.90
CA VAL A 138 -5.91 -0.76 10.48
C VAL A 138 -7.01 -1.66 9.92
N ASP A 139 -7.88 -1.10 9.07
CA ASP A 139 -8.84 -1.88 8.27
C ASP A 139 -8.09 -2.52 7.10
N VAL A 140 -7.97 -3.83 7.09
CA VAL A 140 -7.14 -4.59 6.15
C VAL A 140 -8.00 -5.48 5.27
N GLU A 141 -7.75 -5.42 3.97
CA GLU A 141 -8.24 -6.39 2.99
C GLU A 141 -7.09 -7.25 2.50
N VAL A 142 -7.18 -8.55 2.66
CA VAL A 142 -6.15 -9.49 2.20
C VAL A 142 -6.61 -10.10 0.89
N ILE A 143 -5.77 -9.96 -0.14
CA ILE A 143 -6.03 -10.65 -1.41
C ILE A 143 -5.49 -12.08 -1.28
N ALA A 144 -6.37 -13.06 -1.46
CA ALA A 144 -5.97 -14.46 -1.46
C ALA A 144 -5.21 -14.77 -2.76
N THR A 145 -3.99 -15.31 -2.60
CA THR A 145 -3.24 -15.80 -3.76
C THR A 145 -3.79 -17.13 -4.23
N PRO A 146 -3.81 -17.38 -5.55
CA PRO A 146 -4.16 -18.71 -6.06
C PRO A 146 -3.19 -19.76 -5.53
N ARG A 147 -3.73 -20.91 -5.17
CA ARG A 147 -2.91 -22.07 -4.80
C ARG A 147 -2.29 -22.70 -6.04
#